data_1662e38d6d0e7825bfb19ca4fd32aabe
#
_entry.id   1662e38d6d0e7825bfb19ca4fd32aabe
#
_cell.length_a   1.000
_cell.length_b   1.000
_cell.length_c   1.000
_cell.angle_alpha   90.00
_cell.angle_beta   90.00
_cell.angle_gamma   90.00
#
_symmetry.space_group_name_H-M   'P 1'
#
loop_
_entity.id
_entity.type
_entity.pdbx_description
1 polymer ?
#
loop_
_entity_poly.entity_id
_entity_poly.type
_entity_poly.pdbx_seq_one_letter_code
_entity_poly.pdbx_strand_id
1 'polypeptide(L)'
;MDALQLLTWSLILYLFASLASLFLLGLDRLAIKLSGITSLVGGVIGIISGITQLHAGVTLVARFATPFDFADFTLRMDSLSAFMVLVISLLVVVCSLYSLTYMREYEGKGAAAMGFFMNLFIASMVALLVMDNAFWFIVLFEMMSLSSWFLVIARQDKTSINAGMLYFFIAHAGSVLIMIAFLLMGRESGSLDFASFRTLSLSPGLASAVFLLAFFGFGAKAGMMPLHSWLPRAHPAAPSHASALMSGVMVKIGIFGILKVAMDLLAQTGLPLWWGILVMAIGA
;
A
#
# COMPACT_ATOMS: atom_id res chain seq x y z
N MET A 1 -25.53 1.77 2.41
CA MET A 1 -24.26 1.56 1.67
C MET A 1 -23.48 0.50 2.43
N ASP A 2 -22.97 -0.49 1.75
CA ASP A 2 -22.08 -1.47 2.38
C ASP A 2 -20.64 -0.89 2.57
N ALA A 3 -19.80 -1.62 3.33
CA ALA A 3 -18.47 -1.15 3.67
C ALA A 3 -17.59 -0.96 2.42
N LEU A 4 -17.74 -1.82 1.40
CA LEU A 4 -16.94 -1.76 0.18
C LEU A 4 -17.35 -0.57 -0.70
N GLN A 5 -18.64 -0.22 -0.74
CA GLN A 5 -19.12 1.00 -1.40
C GLN A 5 -18.56 2.27 -0.72
N LEU A 6 -18.57 2.32 0.62
CA LEU A 6 -17.96 3.43 1.37
C LEU A 6 -16.47 3.55 1.05
N LEU A 7 -15.74 2.43 1.04
CA LEU A 7 -14.33 2.42 0.68
C LEU A 7 -14.09 2.91 -0.76
N THR A 8 -14.95 2.51 -1.70
CA THR A 8 -14.87 2.98 -3.09
C THR A 8 -15.03 4.50 -3.17
N TRP A 9 -15.95 5.09 -2.43
CA TRP A 9 -16.06 6.57 -2.35
C TRP A 9 -14.84 7.22 -1.74
N SER A 10 -14.25 6.63 -0.70
CA SER A 10 -13.00 7.10 -0.12
C SER A 10 -11.86 7.10 -1.17
N LEU A 11 -11.72 6.02 -1.95
CA LEU A 11 -10.74 5.91 -3.04
C LEU A 11 -10.98 6.95 -4.14
N ILE A 12 -12.24 7.14 -4.56
CA ILE A 12 -12.59 8.18 -5.56
C ILE A 12 -12.17 9.57 -5.06
N LEU A 13 -12.39 9.89 -3.80
CA LEU A 13 -11.99 11.17 -3.22
C LEU A 13 -10.47 11.37 -3.23
N TYR A 14 -9.69 10.35 -2.88
CA TYR A 14 -8.22 10.44 -2.94
C TYR A 14 -7.72 10.61 -4.37
N LEU A 15 -8.26 9.85 -5.33
CA LEU A 15 -7.90 9.98 -6.73
C LEU A 15 -8.31 11.34 -7.30
N PHE A 16 -9.50 11.82 -6.94
CA PHE A 16 -9.94 13.16 -7.31
C PHE A 16 -9.00 14.23 -6.74
N ALA A 17 -8.65 14.16 -5.46
CA ALA A 17 -7.73 15.10 -4.82
C ALA A 17 -6.33 15.06 -5.48
N SER A 18 -5.85 13.86 -5.82
CA SER A 18 -4.60 13.67 -6.55
C SER A 18 -4.65 14.40 -7.89
N LEU A 19 -5.60 14.05 -8.75
CA LEU A 19 -5.73 14.64 -10.09
C LEU A 19 -6.00 16.14 -10.05
N ALA A 20 -6.90 16.60 -9.18
CA ALA A 20 -7.19 18.01 -9.03
C ALA A 20 -5.96 18.83 -8.61
N SER A 21 -5.06 18.26 -7.80
CA SER A 21 -3.81 18.92 -7.42
C SER A 21 -2.91 19.22 -8.63
N LEU A 22 -2.92 18.37 -9.69
CA LEU A 22 -2.18 18.65 -10.94
C LEU A 22 -2.74 19.83 -11.71
N PHE A 23 -4.07 20.00 -11.73
CA PHE A 23 -4.69 21.16 -12.39
C PHE A 23 -4.51 22.46 -11.61
N LEU A 24 -4.09 22.38 -10.35
CA LEU A 24 -3.82 23.52 -9.47
C LEU A 24 -2.32 23.86 -9.35
N LEU A 25 -1.49 23.40 -10.29
CA LEU A 25 -0.08 23.79 -10.36
C LEU A 25 0.03 25.32 -10.48
N GLY A 26 0.79 25.93 -9.56
CA GLY A 26 0.91 27.39 -9.43
C GLY A 26 -0.15 28.05 -8.52
N LEU A 27 -1.16 27.31 -8.05
CA LEU A 27 -2.16 27.76 -7.08
C LEU A 27 -2.01 26.99 -5.76
N ASP A 28 -0.80 26.97 -5.21
CA ASP A 28 -0.40 26.12 -4.07
C ASP A 28 -1.35 26.20 -2.88
N ARG A 29 -1.84 27.40 -2.52
CA ARG A 29 -2.80 27.56 -1.40
C ARG A 29 -4.11 26.83 -1.61
N LEU A 30 -4.60 26.84 -2.85
CA LEU A 30 -5.85 26.15 -3.18
C LEU A 30 -5.61 24.64 -3.23
N ALA A 31 -4.49 24.22 -3.80
CA ALA A 31 -4.07 22.82 -3.86
C ALA A 31 -3.92 22.21 -2.45
N ILE A 32 -3.27 22.91 -1.51
CA ILE A 32 -3.11 22.47 -0.11
C ILE A 32 -4.47 22.27 0.55
N LYS A 33 -5.37 23.26 0.43
CA LYS A 33 -6.71 23.16 1.04
C LYS A 33 -7.53 22.03 0.43
N LEU A 34 -7.58 21.96 -0.91
CA LEU A 34 -8.36 20.94 -1.62
C LEU A 34 -7.82 19.55 -1.26
N SER A 35 -6.52 19.32 -1.42
CA SER A 35 -5.86 18.05 -1.10
C SER A 35 -6.12 17.64 0.36
N GLY A 36 -5.85 18.52 1.33
CA GLY A 36 -6.00 18.22 2.75
C GLY A 36 -7.46 17.96 3.16
N ILE A 37 -8.42 18.78 2.72
CA ILE A 37 -9.84 18.61 3.08
C ILE A 37 -10.40 17.35 2.42
N THR A 38 -10.08 17.10 1.15
CA THR A 38 -10.60 15.91 0.46
C THR A 38 -10.01 14.62 1.05
N SER A 39 -8.71 14.62 1.41
CA SER A 39 -8.09 13.48 2.11
C SER A 39 -8.70 13.27 3.49
N LEU A 40 -9.00 14.35 4.22
CA LEU A 40 -9.66 14.28 5.53
C LEU A 40 -11.03 13.61 5.41
N VAL A 41 -11.86 14.06 4.46
CA VAL A 41 -13.20 13.49 4.23
C VAL A 41 -13.08 12.02 3.79
N GLY A 42 -12.17 11.71 2.86
CA GLY A 42 -11.88 10.33 2.45
C GLY A 42 -11.44 9.46 3.63
N GLY A 43 -10.60 9.97 4.53
CA GLY A 43 -10.18 9.28 5.74
C GLY A 43 -11.34 8.98 6.70
N VAL A 44 -12.23 9.95 6.92
CA VAL A 44 -13.43 9.73 7.76
C VAL A 44 -14.34 8.65 7.15
N ILE A 45 -14.58 8.69 5.84
CA ILE A 45 -15.35 7.65 5.15
C ILE A 45 -14.66 6.29 5.26
N GLY A 46 -13.33 6.23 5.13
CA GLY A 46 -12.55 5.02 5.31
C GLY A 46 -12.63 4.43 6.73
N ILE A 47 -12.66 5.28 7.77
CA ILE A 47 -12.90 4.85 9.15
C ILE A 47 -14.27 4.19 9.28
N ILE A 48 -15.32 4.86 8.75
CA ILE A 48 -16.69 4.32 8.79
C ILE A 48 -16.76 2.98 8.04
N SER A 49 -16.11 2.89 6.87
CA SER A 49 -16.01 1.64 6.09
C SER A 49 -15.36 0.52 6.90
N GLY A 50 -14.20 0.77 7.52
CA GLY A 50 -13.47 -0.21 8.32
C GLY A 50 -14.28 -0.70 9.51
N ILE A 51 -14.90 0.21 10.27
CA ILE A 51 -15.76 -0.13 11.42
C ILE A 51 -16.97 -0.96 10.96
N THR A 52 -17.66 -0.53 9.88
CA THR A 52 -18.83 -1.23 9.34
C THR A 52 -18.48 -2.66 8.95
N GLN A 53 -17.34 -2.86 8.29
CA GLN A 53 -16.87 -4.18 7.87
C GLN A 53 -16.51 -5.07 9.06
N LEU A 54 -15.78 -4.53 10.04
CA LEU A 54 -15.40 -5.28 11.24
C LEU A 54 -16.63 -5.70 12.07
N HIS A 55 -17.66 -4.86 12.08
CA HIS A 55 -18.92 -5.19 12.78
C HIS A 55 -19.75 -6.24 12.01
N ALA A 56 -19.75 -6.17 10.67
CA ALA A 56 -20.50 -7.12 9.83
C ALA A 56 -19.87 -8.53 9.84
N GLY A 57 -18.56 -8.65 9.93
CA GLY A 57 -17.82 -9.92 10.03
C GLY A 57 -17.87 -10.82 8.79
N VAL A 58 -18.50 -10.38 7.69
CA VAL A 58 -18.63 -11.14 6.44
C VAL A 58 -17.71 -10.58 5.38
N THR A 59 -17.05 -11.44 4.59
CA THR A 59 -16.19 -10.99 3.50
C THR A 59 -17.01 -10.43 2.34
N LEU A 60 -16.75 -9.20 1.94
CA LEU A 60 -17.36 -8.55 0.78
C LEU A 60 -16.44 -8.69 -0.43
N VAL A 61 -17.03 -8.94 -1.60
CA VAL A 61 -16.31 -9.05 -2.88
C VAL A 61 -17.04 -8.25 -3.94
N ALA A 62 -16.30 -7.44 -4.72
CA ALA A 62 -16.80 -6.77 -5.90
C ALA A 62 -15.83 -7.01 -7.06
N ARG A 63 -16.36 -7.35 -8.24
CA ARG A 63 -15.60 -7.54 -9.47
C ARG A 63 -15.99 -6.51 -10.50
N PHE A 64 -14.99 -5.95 -11.13
CA PHE A 64 -15.12 -5.01 -12.23
C PHE A 64 -14.36 -5.57 -13.43
N ALA A 65 -15.06 -5.82 -14.53
CA ALA A 65 -14.44 -6.26 -15.77
C ALA A 65 -13.47 -5.19 -16.27
N THR A 66 -12.29 -5.63 -16.70
CA THR A 66 -11.29 -4.77 -17.31
C THR A 66 -11.10 -5.14 -18.78
N PRO A 67 -10.47 -4.29 -19.61
CA PRO A 67 -10.13 -4.65 -20.98
C PRO A 67 -9.05 -5.74 -21.09
N PHE A 68 -8.53 -6.23 -19.96
CA PHE A 68 -7.51 -7.27 -19.89
C PHE A 68 -8.16 -8.60 -19.50
N ASP A 69 -8.24 -9.56 -20.41
CA ASP A 69 -8.86 -10.89 -20.18
C ASP A 69 -8.18 -11.68 -19.04
N PHE A 70 -6.95 -11.35 -18.69
CA PHE A 70 -6.16 -12.03 -17.66
C PHE A 70 -6.21 -11.37 -16.27
N ALA A 71 -6.87 -10.21 -16.12
CA ALA A 71 -6.81 -9.43 -14.87
C ALA A 71 -8.06 -8.61 -14.61
N ASP A 72 -9.09 -9.24 -14.06
CA ASP A 72 -10.25 -8.53 -13.51
C ASP A 72 -9.83 -7.65 -12.31
N PHE A 73 -10.44 -6.47 -12.21
CA PHE A 73 -10.25 -5.60 -11.05
C PHE A 73 -11.16 -6.08 -9.91
N THR A 74 -10.63 -7.00 -9.10
CA THR A 74 -11.40 -7.62 -8.02
C THR A 74 -11.00 -7.02 -6.68
N LEU A 75 -11.99 -6.50 -5.95
CA LEU A 75 -11.84 -6.01 -4.58
C LEU A 75 -12.43 -7.03 -3.61
N ARG A 76 -11.69 -7.36 -2.56
CA ARG A 76 -12.12 -8.21 -1.46
C ARG A 76 -11.78 -7.57 -0.12
N MET A 77 -12.79 -7.38 0.70
CA MET A 77 -12.63 -6.81 2.03
C MET A 77 -12.99 -7.85 3.10
N ASP A 78 -11.98 -8.46 3.68
CA ASP A 78 -12.06 -9.34 4.84
C ASP A 78 -11.76 -8.57 6.15
N SER A 79 -11.79 -9.25 7.30
CA SER A 79 -11.56 -8.60 8.61
C SER A 79 -10.15 -8.03 8.75
N LEU A 80 -9.12 -8.68 8.18
CA LEU A 80 -7.74 -8.19 8.23
C LEU A 80 -7.59 -6.92 7.37
N SER A 81 -8.14 -6.94 6.15
CA SER A 81 -8.17 -5.78 5.26
C SER A 81 -8.94 -4.62 5.90
N ALA A 82 -10.10 -4.90 6.51
CA ALA A 82 -10.91 -3.89 7.20
C ALA A 82 -10.18 -3.25 8.39
N PHE A 83 -9.48 -4.05 9.20
CA PHE A 83 -8.65 -3.55 10.29
C PHE A 83 -7.54 -2.62 9.77
N MET A 84 -6.86 -3.03 8.71
CA MET A 84 -5.81 -2.22 8.11
C MET A 84 -6.35 -0.93 7.49
N VAL A 85 -7.51 -0.98 6.81
CA VAL A 85 -8.20 0.21 6.28
C VAL A 85 -8.54 1.18 7.41
N LEU A 86 -9.03 0.68 8.55
CA LEU A 86 -9.32 1.51 9.73
C LEU A 86 -8.05 2.22 10.24
N VAL A 87 -6.95 1.47 10.43
CA VAL A 87 -5.67 2.02 10.91
C VAL A 87 -5.11 3.08 9.96
N ILE A 88 -5.11 2.79 8.65
CA ILE A 88 -4.66 3.76 7.63
C ILE A 88 -5.51 5.02 7.68
N SER A 89 -6.84 4.85 7.66
CA SER A 89 -7.78 5.98 7.59
C SER A 89 -7.69 6.89 8.82
N LEU A 90 -7.45 6.33 10.02
CA LEU A 90 -7.18 7.12 11.23
C LEU A 90 -5.94 8.00 11.07
N LEU A 91 -4.83 7.42 10.57
CA LEU A 91 -3.61 8.20 10.34
C LEU A 91 -3.77 9.22 9.21
N VAL A 92 -4.53 8.89 8.15
CA VAL A 92 -4.83 9.83 7.07
C VAL A 92 -5.60 11.04 7.60
N VAL A 93 -6.59 10.86 8.48
CA VAL A 93 -7.34 11.96 9.10
C VAL A 93 -6.38 12.88 9.86
N VAL A 94 -5.53 12.33 10.73
CA VAL A 94 -4.58 13.13 11.54
C VAL A 94 -3.56 13.84 10.64
N CYS A 95 -2.97 13.13 9.69
CA CYS A 95 -1.98 13.69 8.75
C CYS A 95 -2.60 14.75 7.84
N SER A 96 -3.87 14.60 7.43
CA SER A 96 -4.58 15.59 6.60
C SER A 96 -4.85 16.88 7.38
N LEU A 97 -5.30 16.78 8.62
CA LEU A 97 -5.46 17.95 9.50
C LEU A 97 -4.14 18.69 9.70
N TYR A 98 -3.08 17.97 10.01
CA TYR A 98 -1.74 18.54 10.16
C TYR A 98 -1.25 19.21 8.88
N SER A 99 -1.49 18.58 7.72
CA SER A 99 -1.02 19.06 6.43
C SER A 99 -1.60 20.41 6.03
N LEU A 100 -2.84 20.74 6.43
CA LEU A 100 -3.50 22.03 6.13
C LEU A 100 -2.71 23.26 6.63
N THR A 101 -1.93 23.09 7.68
CA THR A 101 -1.08 24.16 8.23
C THR A 101 0.38 23.94 7.84
N TYR A 102 0.90 22.73 7.98
CA TYR A 102 2.30 22.39 7.71
C TYR A 102 2.70 22.66 6.25
N MET A 103 1.84 22.31 5.29
CA MET A 103 2.16 22.47 3.85
C MET A 103 2.26 23.92 3.38
N ARG A 104 1.84 24.88 4.20
CA ARG A 104 2.03 26.33 3.89
C ARG A 104 3.50 26.73 3.78
N GLU A 105 4.40 26.02 4.48
CA GLU A 105 5.84 26.22 4.37
C GLU A 105 6.40 25.85 2.98
N TYR A 106 5.62 25.09 2.21
CA TYR A 106 5.96 24.65 0.85
C TYR A 106 5.23 25.48 -0.23
N GLU A 107 4.52 26.57 0.11
CA GLU A 107 3.96 27.49 -0.88
C GLU A 107 5.11 28.05 -1.75
N GLY A 108 4.95 28.00 -3.07
CA GLY A 108 5.98 28.36 -4.04
C GLY A 108 7.11 27.34 -4.24
N LYS A 109 7.02 26.16 -3.57
CA LYS A 109 8.02 25.08 -3.65
C LYS A 109 7.42 23.76 -4.15
N GLY A 110 6.33 23.83 -4.94
CA GLY A 110 5.68 22.65 -5.52
C GLY A 110 4.71 21.94 -4.58
N ALA A 111 4.02 22.65 -3.70
CA ALA A 111 3.03 22.08 -2.79
C ALA A 111 1.89 21.35 -3.53
N ALA A 112 1.50 21.80 -4.71
CA ALA A 112 0.50 21.13 -5.54
C ALA A 112 0.98 19.74 -6.01
N ALA A 113 2.23 19.61 -6.45
CA ALA A 113 2.81 18.33 -6.82
C ALA A 113 2.92 17.39 -5.61
N MET A 114 3.29 17.90 -4.43
CA MET A 114 3.29 17.12 -3.19
C MET A 114 1.87 16.63 -2.85
N GLY A 115 0.84 17.46 -3.04
CA GLY A 115 -0.57 17.09 -2.86
C GLY A 115 -0.99 15.96 -3.80
N PHE A 116 -0.57 16.00 -5.07
CA PHE A 116 -0.78 14.92 -6.03
C PHE A 116 -0.18 13.60 -5.53
N PHE A 117 1.12 13.58 -5.25
CA PHE A 117 1.79 12.35 -4.83
C PHE A 117 1.31 11.84 -3.47
N MET A 118 0.94 12.74 -2.55
CA MET A 118 0.41 12.34 -1.25
C MET A 118 -0.94 11.62 -1.36
N ASN A 119 -1.87 12.16 -2.16
CA ASN A 119 -3.16 11.52 -2.35
C ASN A 119 -3.06 10.23 -3.17
N LEU A 120 -2.16 10.18 -4.17
CA LEU A 120 -1.88 8.96 -4.91
C LEU A 120 -1.28 7.87 -4.01
N PHE A 121 -0.40 8.26 -3.09
CA PHE A 121 0.19 7.37 -2.08
C PHE A 121 -0.89 6.80 -1.15
N ILE A 122 -1.80 7.63 -0.65
CA ILE A 122 -2.92 7.19 0.20
C ILE A 122 -3.85 6.26 -0.57
N ALA A 123 -4.26 6.66 -1.79
CA ALA A 123 -5.15 5.85 -2.63
C ALA A 123 -4.56 4.47 -2.92
N SER A 124 -3.28 4.40 -3.29
CA SER A 124 -2.59 3.14 -3.60
C SER A 124 -2.49 2.23 -2.36
N MET A 125 -2.19 2.78 -1.17
CA MET A 125 -2.16 2.01 0.07
C MET A 125 -3.52 1.41 0.41
N VAL A 126 -4.58 2.21 0.35
CA VAL A 126 -5.94 1.77 0.70
C VAL A 126 -6.47 0.76 -0.32
N ALA A 127 -6.29 1.00 -1.62
CA ALA A 127 -6.71 0.09 -2.67
C ALA A 127 -6.00 -1.27 -2.59
N LEU A 128 -4.69 -1.27 -2.32
CA LEU A 128 -3.87 -2.47 -2.20
C LEU A 128 -4.37 -3.43 -1.11
N LEU A 129 -4.88 -2.92 0.01
CA LEU A 129 -5.37 -3.76 1.10
C LEU A 129 -6.60 -4.61 0.73
N VAL A 130 -7.38 -4.18 -0.23
CA VAL A 130 -8.60 -4.86 -0.68
C VAL A 130 -8.43 -5.49 -2.06
N MET A 131 -7.26 -5.34 -2.70
CA MET A 131 -7.01 -5.93 -4.00
C MET A 131 -6.93 -7.45 -3.92
N ASP A 132 -7.67 -8.15 -4.80
CA ASP A 132 -7.77 -9.61 -4.84
C ASP A 132 -7.29 -10.21 -6.18
N ASN A 133 -6.43 -9.51 -6.89
CA ASN A 133 -5.77 -9.95 -8.13
C ASN A 133 -4.29 -9.57 -8.09
N ALA A 134 -3.41 -10.51 -8.48
CA ALA A 134 -1.95 -10.35 -8.39
C ALA A 134 -1.41 -9.23 -9.28
N PHE A 135 -1.92 -9.09 -10.51
CA PHE A 135 -1.48 -8.04 -11.42
C PHE A 135 -1.76 -6.64 -10.85
N TRP A 136 -3.01 -6.39 -10.48
CA TRP A 136 -3.40 -5.09 -9.90
C TRP A 136 -2.77 -4.83 -8.54
N PHE A 137 -2.53 -5.88 -7.74
CA PHE A 137 -1.80 -5.76 -6.48
C PHE A 137 -0.39 -5.23 -6.72
N ILE A 138 0.37 -5.78 -7.68
CA ILE A 138 1.71 -5.31 -8.02
C ILE A 138 1.66 -3.88 -8.58
N VAL A 139 0.71 -3.55 -9.46
CA VAL A 139 0.54 -2.18 -9.99
C VAL A 139 0.33 -1.18 -8.85
N LEU A 140 -0.55 -1.49 -7.89
CA LEU A 140 -0.80 -0.62 -6.73
C LEU A 140 0.39 -0.55 -5.77
N PHE A 141 1.11 -1.65 -5.59
CA PHE A 141 2.31 -1.71 -4.76
C PHE A 141 3.43 -0.84 -5.35
N GLU A 142 3.62 -0.87 -6.67
CA GLU A 142 4.56 0.01 -7.38
C GLU A 142 4.11 1.47 -7.33
N MET A 143 2.82 1.73 -7.53
CA MET A 143 2.27 3.08 -7.45
C MET A 143 2.47 3.69 -6.05
N MET A 144 2.29 2.89 -4.98
CA MET A 144 2.61 3.26 -3.61
C MET A 144 4.11 3.57 -3.44
N SER A 145 4.99 2.75 -4.04
CA SER A 145 6.44 2.91 -3.94
C SER A 145 6.92 4.16 -4.67
N LEU A 146 6.44 4.39 -5.89
CA LEU A 146 6.79 5.55 -6.70
C LEU A 146 6.27 6.86 -6.10
N SER A 147 5.01 6.90 -5.68
CA SER A 147 4.43 8.10 -5.07
C SER A 147 5.16 8.49 -3.79
N SER A 148 5.49 7.53 -2.93
CA SER A 148 6.29 7.78 -1.72
C SER A 148 7.74 8.16 -2.04
N TRP A 149 8.33 7.62 -3.10
CA TRP A 149 9.67 8.02 -3.55
C TRP A 149 9.71 9.50 -3.95
N PHE A 150 8.72 9.99 -4.72
CA PHE A 150 8.62 11.41 -5.05
C PHE A 150 8.48 12.29 -3.80
N LEU A 151 7.77 11.82 -2.77
CA LEU A 151 7.67 12.54 -1.49
C LEU A 151 9.01 12.56 -0.74
N VAL A 152 9.81 11.48 -0.78
CA VAL A 152 11.15 11.44 -0.17
C VAL A 152 12.09 12.44 -0.82
N ILE A 153 12.07 12.55 -2.15
CA ILE A 153 12.95 13.49 -2.88
C ILE A 153 12.36 14.90 -3.01
N ALA A 154 11.24 15.22 -2.35
CA ALA A 154 10.52 16.48 -2.53
C ALA A 154 11.38 17.73 -2.28
N ARG A 155 12.38 17.65 -1.40
CA ARG A 155 13.32 18.78 -1.12
C ARG A 155 14.33 19.05 -2.22
N GLN A 156 14.54 18.09 -3.15
CA GLN A 156 15.49 18.18 -4.28
C GLN A 156 16.95 18.49 -3.87
N ASP A 157 17.31 18.30 -2.60
CA ASP A 157 18.70 18.41 -2.16
C ASP A 157 19.45 17.08 -2.31
N LYS A 158 20.79 17.12 -2.29
CA LYS A 158 21.64 15.94 -2.50
C LYS A 158 21.34 14.83 -1.46
N THR A 159 20.99 15.19 -0.25
CA THR A 159 20.71 14.25 0.83
C THR A 159 19.40 13.50 0.57
N SER A 160 18.33 14.23 0.22
CA SER A 160 17.02 13.62 -0.09
C SER A 160 17.07 12.78 -1.36
N ILE A 161 17.80 13.22 -2.40
CA ILE A 161 17.97 12.44 -3.62
C ILE A 161 18.71 11.13 -3.34
N ASN A 162 19.82 11.16 -2.59
CA ASN A 162 20.57 9.93 -2.24
C ASN A 162 19.73 8.98 -1.37
N ALA A 163 18.96 9.51 -0.41
CA ALA A 163 18.04 8.72 0.41
C ALA A 163 16.93 8.09 -0.43
N GLY A 164 16.35 8.87 -1.36
CA GLY A 164 15.33 8.42 -2.29
C GLY A 164 15.86 7.33 -3.23
N MET A 165 17.07 7.46 -3.77
CA MET A 165 17.65 6.44 -4.64
C MET A 165 17.87 5.11 -3.92
N LEU A 166 18.39 5.15 -2.69
CA LEU A 166 18.53 3.93 -1.89
C LEU A 166 17.18 3.27 -1.63
N TYR A 167 16.18 4.07 -1.24
CA TYR A 167 14.80 3.59 -1.05
C TYR A 167 14.24 2.98 -2.33
N PHE A 168 14.40 3.66 -3.48
CA PHE A 168 13.94 3.20 -4.78
C PHE A 168 14.47 1.80 -5.12
N PHE A 169 15.79 1.61 -5.06
CA PHE A 169 16.41 0.32 -5.41
C PHE A 169 15.94 -0.81 -4.48
N ILE A 170 15.89 -0.59 -3.17
CA ILE A 170 15.47 -1.62 -2.21
C ILE A 170 13.98 -1.96 -2.40
N ALA A 171 13.12 -0.94 -2.58
CA ALA A 171 11.69 -1.14 -2.78
C ALA A 171 11.40 -1.94 -4.06
N HIS A 172 12.03 -1.57 -5.20
CA HIS A 172 11.81 -2.26 -6.47
C HIS A 172 12.41 -3.67 -6.48
N ALA A 173 13.56 -3.90 -5.86
CA ALA A 173 14.08 -5.25 -5.67
C ALA A 173 13.11 -6.12 -4.89
N GLY A 174 12.47 -5.57 -3.83
CA GLY A 174 11.42 -6.24 -3.08
C GLY A 174 10.19 -6.55 -3.95
N SER A 175 9.74 -5.60 -4.75
CA SER A 175 8.60 -5.79 -5.67
C SER A 175 8.86 -6.89 -6.70
N VAL A 176 10.06 -6.99 -7.24
CA VAL A 176 10.44 -8.06 -8.17
C VAL A 176 10.32 -9.44 -7.50
N LEU A 177 10.75 -9.58 -6.25
CA LEU A 177 10.60 -10.84 -5.51
C LEU A 177 9.12 -11.20 -5.31
N ILE A 178 8.26 -10.24 -4.95
CA ILE A 178 6.82 -10.45 -4.82
C ILE A 178 6.20 -10.84 -6.17
N MET A 179 6.59 -10.16 -7.23
CA MET A 179 6.11 -10.46 -8.59
C MET A 179 6.47 -11.88 -9.00
N ILE A 180 7.71 -12.34 -8.76
CA ILE A 180 8.13 -13.72 -9.04
C ILE A 180 7.28 -14.72 -8.22
N ALA A 181 7.02 -14.43 -6.94
CA ALA A 181 6.17 -15.28 -6.10
C ALA A 181 4.76 -15.43 -6.69
N PHE A 182 4.13 -14.32 -7.12
CA PHE A 182 2.80 -14.35 -7.72
C PHE A 182 2.79 -15.00 -9.11
N LEU A 183 3.83 -14.81 -9.93
CA LEU A 183 3.96 -15.49 -11.22
C LEU A 183 4.10 -17.01 -11.07
N LEU A 184 4.84 -17.47 -10.06
CA LEU A 184 4.91 -18.92 -9.75
C LEU A 184 3.53 -19.47 -9.38
N MET A 185 2.78 -18.78 -8.54
CA MET A 185 1.41 -19.18 -8.19
C MET A 185 0.46 -19.09 -9.40
N GLY A 186 0.58 -18.04 -10.19
CA GLY A 186 -0.20 -17.86 -11.42
C GLY A 186 0.04 -18.95 -12.45
N ARG A 187 1.28 -19.41 -12.59
CA ARG A 187 1.62 -20.55 -13.45
C ARG A 187 0.90 -21.84 -13.02
N GLU A 188 0.88 -22.12 -11.73
CA GLU A 188 0.25 -23.35 -11.19
C GLU A 188 -1.28 -23.28 -11.20
N SER A 189 -1.86 -22.09 -10.99
CA SER A 189 -3.33 -21.90 -10.98
C SER A 189 -3.94 -21.65 -12.34
N GLY A 190 -3.14 -21.22 -13.33
CA GLY A 190 -3.64 -20.72 -14.63
C GLY A 190 -4.36 -19.38 -14.57
N SER A 191 -4.32 -18.67 -13.43
CA SER A 191 -5.00 -17.38 -13.20
C SER A 191 -4.14 -16.48 -12.33
N LEU A 192 -4.36 -15.15 -12.40
CA LEU A 192 -3.74 -14.18 -11.50
C LEU A 192 -4.70 -13.75 -10.36
N ASP A 193 -5.87 -14.34 -10.26
CA ASP A 193 -6.81 -14.05 -9.18
C ASP A 193 -6.39 -14.74 -7.88
N PHE A 194 -6.38 -14.00 -6.78
CA PHE A 194 -6.09 -14.57 -5.46
C PHE A 194 -7.12 -15.61 -5.03
N ALA A 195 -8.35 -15.55 -5.54
CA ALA A 195 -9.33 -16.61 -5.34
C ALA A 195 -8.83 -17.98 -5.84
N SER A 196 -8.17 -18.02 -6.99
CA SER A 196 -7.54 -19.24 -7.55
C SER A 196 -6.32 -19.66 -6.73
N PHE A 197 -5.53 -18.69 -6.23
CA PHE A 197 -4.37 -18.99 -5.38
C PHE A 197 -4.76 -19.68 -4.07
N ARG A 198 -5.88 -19.28 -3.44
CA ARG A 198 -6.39 -19.87 -2.20
C ARG A 198 -6.77 -21.35 -2.33
N THR A 199 -7.04 -21.82 -3.53
CA THR A 199 -7.42 -23.22 -3.80
C THR A 199 -6.24 -24.09 -4.21
N LEU A 200 -5.03 -23.49 -4.36
CA LEU A 200 -3.84 -24.23 -4.77
C LEU A 200 -3.29 -25.12 -3.65
N SER A 201 -2.96 -26.35 -4.00
CA SER A 201 -2.15 -27.24 -3.18
C SER A 201 -0.76 -27.38 -3.83
N LEU A 202 0.16 -26.49 -3.44
CA LEU A 202 1.52 -26.47 -3.99
C LEU A 202 2.37 -27.59 -3.37
N SER A 203 3.38 -28.06 -4.13
CA SER A 203 4.40 -28.92 -3.56
C SER A 203 5.15 -28.19 -2.43
N PRO A 204 5.61 -28.88 -1.37
CA PRO A 204 6.28 -28.23 -0.23
C PRO A 204 7.49 -27.35 -0.63
N GLY A 205 8.22 -27.78 -1.65
CA GLY A 205 9.36 -27.00 -2.18
C GLY A 205 8.94 -25.71 -2.85
N LEU A 206 7.91 -25.75 -3.70
CA LEU A 206 7.40 -24.57 -4.42
C LEU A 206 6.73 -23.59 -3.44
N ALA A 207 5.93 -24.11 -2.50
CA ALA A 207 5.31 -23.28 -1.46
C ALA A 207 6.35 -22.55 -0.61
N SER A 208 7.45 -23.24 -0.26
CA SER A 208 8.55 -22.64 0.49
C SER A 208 9.29 -21.57 -0.35
N ALA A 209 9.47 -21.80 -1.65
CA ALA A 209 10.04 -20.79 -2.54
C ALA A 209 9.15 -19.55 -2.63
N VAL A 210 7.84 -19.71 -2.83
CA VAL A 210 6.86 -18.63 -2.85
C VAL A 210 6.86 -17.86 -1.53
N PHE A 211 6.84 -18.58 -0.39
CA PHE A 211 6.92 -17.97 0.94
C PHE A 211 8.18 -17.14 1.12
N LEU A 212 9.36 -17.66 0.80
CA LEU A 212 10.63 -16.94 0.95
C LEU A 212 10.69 -15.70 0.06
N LEU A 213 10.28 -15.82 -1.21
CA LEU A 213 10.23 -14.68 -2.13
C LEU A 213 9.31 -13.57 -1.61
N ALA A 214 8.10 -13.94 -1.15
CA ALA A 214 7.16 -13.00 -0.56
C ALA A 214 7.69 -12.41 0.76
N PHE A 215 8.25 -13.24 1.64
CA PHE A 215 8.78 -12.84 2.93
C PHE A 215 9.89 -11.77 2.79
N PHE A 216 10.88 -12.01 1.94
CA PHE A 216 11.94 -11.03 1.69
C PHE A 216 11.46 -9.85 0.86
N GLY A 217 10.58 -10.07 -0.11
CA GLY A 217 10.01 -9.00 -0.93
C GLY A 217 9.19 -7.99 -0.12
N PHE A 218 8.23 -8.46 0.65
CA PHE A 218 7.46 -7.61 1.56
C PHE A 218 8.29 -7.14 2.75
N GLY A 219 9.25 -7.96 3.21
CA GLY A 219 10.21 -7.62 4.26
C GLY A 219 11.09 -6.42 3.89
N ALA A 220 11.48 -6.28 2.63
CA ALA A 220 12.18 -5.08 2.14
C ALA A 220 11.35 -3.82 2.37
N LYS A 221 10.03 -3.88 2.11
CA LYS A 221 9.10 -2.77 2.37
C LYS A 221 8.83 -2.56 3.85
N ALA A 222 8.76 -3.64 4.64
CA ALA A 222 8.62 -3.58 6.10
C ALA A 222 9.89 -3.06 6.81
N GLY A 223 11.00 -2.90 6.10
CA GLY A 223 12.26 -2.47 6.70
C GLY A 223 12.89 -3.52 7.60
N MET A 224 12.75 -4.78 7.23
CA MET A 224 13.29 -5.93 7.95
C MET A 224 14.80 -6.05 7.77
N MET A 225 15.54 -6.46 8.78
CA MET A 225 16.98 -6.70 8.63
C MET A 225 17.28 -7.84 7.65
N PRO A 226 18.25 -7.70 6.74
CA PRO A 226 19.20 -6.59 6.54
C PRO A 226 18.70 -5.48 5.60
N LEU A 227 17.45 -5.53 5.12
CA LEU A 227 16.90 -4.63 4.09
C LEU A 227 16.39 -3.28 4.65
N HIS A 228 16.62 -2.99 5.92
CA HIS A 228 16.13 -1.80 6.64
C HIS A 228 16.89 -0.51 6.33
N SER A 229 18.02 -0.55 5.64
CA SER A 229 18.97 0.57 5.50
C SER A 229 18.38 1.82 4.84
N TRP A 230 17.27 1.71 4.11
CA TRP A 230 16.55 2.83 3.52
C TRP A 230 15.74 3.64 4.55
N LEU A 231 15.21 2.98 5.59
CA LEU A 231 14.30 3.55 6.58
C LEU A 231 14.88 4.79 7.28
N PRO A 232 16.06 4.72 7.94
CA PRO A 232 16.62 5.85 8.67
C PRO A 232 17.07 7.00 7.75
N ARG A 233 17.15 6.78 6.44
CA ARG A 233 17.52 7.80 5.46
C ARG A 233 16.31 8.44 4.80
N ALA A 234 15.31 7.65 4.41
CA ALA A 234 14.11 8.13 3.72
C ALA A 234 13.18 8.91 4.64
N HIS A 235 12.99 8.47 5.90
CA HIS A 235 12.08 9.12 6.83
C HIS A 235 12.41 10.58 7.16
N PRO A 236 13.67 10.95 7.49
CA PRO A 236 14.02 12.36 7.72
C PRO A 236 14.00 13.22 6.46
N ALA A 237 14.14 12.61 5.27
CA ALA A 237 14.16 13.33 4.00
C ALA A 237 12.74 13.72 3.55
N ALA A 238 11.75 12.88 3.82
CA ALA A 238 10.35 13.12 3.44
C ALA A 238 9.71 14.26 4.26
N PRO A 239 8.70 14.99 3.72
CA PRO A 239 7.86 15.89 4.50
C PRO A 239 7.20 15.17 5.68
N SER A 240 7.05 15.86 6.85
CA SER A 240 6.67 15.20 8.11
C SER A 240 5.35 14.40 8.02
N HIS A 241 4.31 14.91 7.36
CA HIS A 241 3.03 14.21 7.19
C HIS A 241 3.14 12.96 6.30
N ALA A 242 4.00 13.00 5.27
CA ALA A 242 4.29 11.83 4.44
C ALA A 242 5.12 10.80 5.21
N SER A 243 6.15 11.24 5.94
CA SER A 243 6.98 10.40 6.80
C SER A 243 6.13 9.69 7.87
N ALA A 244 5.13 10.36 8.45
CA ALA A 244 4.21 9.76 9.40
C ALA A 244 3.39 8.61 8.80
N LEU A 245 2.88 8.76 7.56
CA LEU A 245 2.19 7.68 6.85
C LEU A 245 3.15 6.57 6.40
N MET A 246 4.36 6.90 5.98
CA MET A 246 5.37 5.90 5.64
C MET A 246 5.69 5.01 6.85
N SER A 247 5.98 5.59 8.01
CA SER A 247 6.33 4.83 9.22
C SER A 247 5.12 4.18 9.88
N GLY A 248 4.00 4.90 9.93
CA GLY A 248 2.78 4.45 10.60
C GLY A 248 2.02 3.36 9.86
N VAL A 249 2.06 3.36 8.52
CA VAL A 249 1.22 2.50 7.67
C VAL A 249 1.99 1.72 6.62
N MET A 250 2.76 2.39 5.75
CA MET A 250 3.41 1.74 4.61
C MET A 250 4.27 0.54 5.03
N VAL A 251 5.05 0.68 6.12
CA VAL A 251 5.83 -0.41 6.71
C VAL A 251 4.93 -1.59 7.12
N LYS A 252 3.74 -1.30 7.69
CA LYS A 252 2.78 -2.33 8.11
C LYS A 252 2.10 -3.02 6.91
N ILE A 253 2.03 -2.37 5.75
CA ILE A 253 1.58 -3.03 4.50
C ILE A 253 2.56 -4.14 4.10
N GLY A 254 3.86 -3.99 4.34
CA GLY A 254 4.82 -5.07 4.18
C GLY A 254 4.47 -6.29 5.07
N ILE A 255 4.17 -6.06 6.35
CA ILE A 255 3.72 -7.13 7.26
C ILE A 255 2.39 -7.73 6.81
N PHE A 256 1.43 -6.88 6.41
CA PHE A 256 0.15 -7.35 5.84
C PHE A 256 0.36 -8.27 4.63
N GLY A 257 1.29 -7.93 3.72
CA GLY A 257 1.62 -8.75 2.57
C GLY A 257 2.19 -10.12 2.94
N ILE A 258 3.08 -10.19 3.95
CA ILE A 258 3.59 -11.46 4.47
C ILE A 258 2.46 -12.32 5.03
N LEU A 259 1.58 -11.74 5.86
CA LEU A 259 0.41 -12.43 6.41
C LEU A 259 -0.55 -12.89 5.31
N LYS A 260 -0.82 -12.02 4.33
CA LYS A 260 -1.68 -12.34 3.18
C LYS A 260 -1.17 -13.56 2.42
N VAL A 261 0.12 -13.60 2.08
CA VAL A 261 0.69 -14.74 1.35
C VAL A 261 0.73 -16.00 2.23
N ALA A 262 1.27 -15.91 3.44
CA ALA A 262 1.48 -17.08 4.28
C ALA A 262 0.16 -17.68 4.78
N MET A 263 -0.80 -16.85 5.24
CA MET A 263 -1.98 -17.33 5.96
C MET A 263 -3.26 -17.36 5.12
N ASP A 264 -3.33 -16.59 4.00
CA ASP A 264 -4.50 -16.57 3.11
C ASP A 264 -4.21 -17.35 1.82
N LEU A 265 -3.16 -16.97 1.07
CA LEU A 265 -2.91 -17.55 -0.26
C LEU A 265 -2.27 -18.94 -0.22
N LEU A 266 -1.45 -19.25 0.78
CA LEU A 266 -0.80 -20.57 0.98
C LEU A 266 -1.50 -21.43 2.03
N ALA A 267 -2.70 -21.08 2.49
CA ALA A 267 -3.40 -21.74 3.57
C ALA A 267 -3.62 -23.26 3.31
N GLN A 268 -3.91 -23.65 2.06
CA GLN A 268 -4.16 -25.05 1.67
C GLN A 268 -2.88 -25.92 1.67
N THR A 269 -1.71 -25.29 1.57
CA THR A 269 -0.42 -26.03 1.53
C THR A 269 0.07 -26.45 2.93
N GLY A 270 -0.53 -25.87 3.98
CA GLY A 270 -0.07 -25.98 5.35
C GLY A 270 1.10 -25.03 5.66
N LEU A 271 1.35 -24.83 6.94
CA LEU A 271 2.42 -23.93 7.45
C LEU A 271 3.56 -24.80 8.04
N PRO A 272 4.65 -25.01 7.30
CA PRO A 272 5.81 -25.72 7.86
C PRO A 272 6.37 -24.97 9.07
N LEU A 273 6.70 -25.70 10.13
CA LEU A 273 7.18 -25.12 11.40
C LEU A 273 8.39 -24.18 11.20
N TRP A 274 9.28 -24.50 10.25
CA TRP A 274 10.47 -23.72 10.00
C TRP A 274 10.18 -22.29 9.45
N TRP A 275 9.02 -22.08 8.79
CA TRP A 275 8.62 -20.72 8.38
C TRP A 275 8.41 -19.83 9.61
N GLY A 276 7.73 -20.34 10.64
CA GLY A 276 7.55 -19.65 11.91
C GLY A 276 8.87 -19.40 12.64
N ILE A 277 9.78 -20.37 12.63
CA ILE A 277 11.13 -20.23 13.21
C ILE A 277 11.91 -19.12 12.49
N LEU A 278 11.86 -19.08 11.14
CA LEU A 278 12.50 -18.02 10.35
C LEU A 278 11.93 -16.64 10.69
N VAL A 279 10.60 -16.52 10.74
CA VAL A 279 9.93 -15.25 11.09
C VAL A 279 10.34 -14.79 12.49
N MET A 280 10.36 -15.70 13.48
CA MET A 280 10.80 -15.36 14.83
C MET A 280 12.28 -14.96 14.88
N ALA A 281 13.16 -15.70 14.19
CA ALA A 281 14.60 -15.42 14.21
C ALA A 281 14.97 -14.07 13.59
N ILE A 282 14.20 -13.61 12.60
CA ILE A 282 14.43 -12.31 11.95
C ILE A 282 13.71 -11.18 12.70
N GLY A 283 12.59 -11.48 13.36
CA GLY A 283 11.78 -10.49 14.08
C GLY A 283 12.26 -10.21 15.53
N ALA A 284 13.12 -11.07 16.09
CA ALA A 284 13.69 -10.91 17.43
C ALA A 284 14.96 -10.07 17.41
#